data_69defdf329bdfd06a5c9e345c1918074
#
_entry.id   69defdf329bdfd06a5c9e345c1918074
#
_cell.length_a   1.000
_cell.length_b   1.000
_cell.length_c   1.000
_cell.angle_alpha   90.00
_cell.angle_beta   90.00
_cell.angle_gamma   90.00
#
_symmetry.space_group_name_H-M   'P 1'
#
loop_
_entity.id
_entity.type
_entity.pdbx_description
1 polymer ?
#
loop_
_entity_poly.entity_id
_entity_poly.type
_entity_poly.pdbx_seq_one_letter_code
_entity_poly.pdbx_strand_id
1 'polypeptide(L)'
;MSKDQVASIHDQFLHPFSLKKAFGKRWKIKMEESWQHEKPENRNGYERWYELVPTSCGGFIGLFQDKPTVVLQFYTPKQRITGRKLAEQFKSIPGVRLDDGFDGYEAVLYFPPELFEHVAGEVGARKRRQLSKAHKEALAQGREKAGLVRDETGRMVHSQAQDVAQI
;
A
#
# COMPACT_ATOMS: atom_id res chain seq x y z
N MET A 1 24.69 11.13 -23.18
CA MET A 1 24.34 10.04 -22.24
C MET A 1 23.96 8.81 -23.05
N SER A 2 24.62 7.67 -22.82
CA SER A 2 24.32 6.45 -23.57
C SER A 2 22.98 5.85 -23.09
N LYS A 3 22.32 5.03 -23.94
CA LYS A 3 21.08 4.33 -23.58
C LYS A 3 21.26 3.46 -22.33
N ASP A 4 22.46 2.92 -22.11
CA ASP A 4 22.79 2.09 -20.95
C ASP A 4 22.87 2.90 -19.65
N GLN A 5 23.29 4.17 -19.69
CA GLN A 5 23.24 5.06 -18.53
C GLN A 5 21.83 5.46 -18.14
N VAL A 6 20.93 5.60 -19.12
CA VAL A 6 19.52 5.91 -18.86
C VAL A 6 18.80 4.68 -18.25
N ALA A 7 19.07 3.48 -18.75
CA ALA A 7 18.55 2.24 -18.16
C ALA A 7 19.02 2.04 -16.72
N SER A 8 20.30 2.28 -16.43
CA SER A 8 20.88 2.20 -15.08
C SER A 8 20.24 3.20 -14.09
N ILE A 9 19.89 4.40 -14.55
CA ILE A 9 19.17 5.38 -13.72
C ILE A 9 17.74 4.90 -13.46
N HIS A 10 17.05 4.34 -14.46
CA HIS A 10 15.70 3.78 -14.30
C HIS A 10 15.67 2.59 -13.35
N ASP A 11 16.66 1.68 -13.41
CA ASP A 11 16.73 0.52 -12.51
C ASP A 11 16.98 0.91 -11.04
N GLN A 12 17.67 2.02 -10.79
CA GLN A 12 17.87 2.56 -9.44
C GLN A 12 16.57 3.12 -8.83
N PHE A 13 15.59 3.51 -9.64
CA PHE A 13 14.29 4.00 -9.21
C PHE A 13 13.21 2.91 -9.14
N LEU A 14 13.45 1.73 -9.69
CA LEU A 14 12.58 0.57 -9.54
C LEU A 14 12.73 0.00 -8.12
N HIS A 15 11.98 0.55 -7.18
CA HIS A 15 12.04 0.05 -5.82
C HIS A 15 11.59 -1.42 -5.78
N PRO A 16 12.48 -2.37 -5.39
CA PRO A 16 12.16 -3.79 -5.40
C PRO A 16 11.10 -4.17 -4.36
N PHE A 17 10.91 -3.31 -3.34
CA PHE A 17 9.99 -3.54 -2.23
C PHE A 17 8.58 -3.04 -2.54
N SER A 18 7.57 -3.79 -2.14
CA SER A 18 6.16 -3.41 -2.23
C SER A 18 5.47 -3.70 -0.90
N LEU A 19 4.87 -2.67 -0.29
CA LEU A 19 4.06 -2.82 0.93
C LEU A 19 2.90 -3.80 0.71
N LYS A 20 2.30 -3.77 -0.49
CA LYS A 20 1.20 -4.65 -0.86
C LYS A 20 1.63 -6.11 -0.91
N LYS A 21 2.81 -6.41 -1.48
CA LYS A 21 3.33 -7.79 -1.53
C LYS A 21 3.74 -8.28 -0.14
N ALA A 22 4.43 -7.45 0.64
CA ALA A 22 4.95 -7.81 1.95
C ALA A 22 3.83 -7.92 3.01
N PHE A 23 2.93 -6.94 3.07
CA PHE A 23 2.02 -6.76 4.20
C PHE A 23 0.53 -6.76 3.84
N GLY A 24 0.18 -6.75 2.55
CA GLY A 24 -1.20 -6.60 2.06
C GLY A 24 -2.13 -7.77 2.38
N LYS A 25 -1.62 -8.92 2.84
CA LYS A 25 -2.47 -10.01 3.34
C LYS A 25 -3.17 -9.63 4.65
N ARG A 26 -2.49 -8.90 5.53
CA ARG A 26 -2.95 -8.52 6.87
C ARG A 26 -3.44 -7.08 6.95
N TRP A 27 -2.76 -6.17 6.26
CA TRP A 27 -2.97 -4.74 6.37
C TRP A 27 -3.65 -4.17 5.14
N LYS A 28 -4.42 -3.09 5.32
CA LYS A 28 -5.10 -2.40 4.23
C LYS A 28 -4.12 -1.46 3.54
N ILE A 29 -3.67 -1.83 2.36
CA ILE A 29 -2.85 -0.97 1.51
C ILE A 29 -3.78 -0.13 0.63
N LYS A 30 -3.49 1.14 0.51
CA LYS A 30 -4.12 2.09 -0.41
C LYS A 30 -3.07 2.69 -1.33
N MET A 31 -3.52 3.21 -2.46
CA MET A 31 -2.72 4.11 -3.29
C MET A 31 -2.94 5.54 -2.80
N GLU A 32 -1.89 6.33 -2.80
CA GLU A 32 -1.96 7.76 -2.56
C GLU A 32 -2.78 8.46 -3.66
N GLU A 33 -3.46 9.55 -3.33
CA GLU A 33 -4.34 10.24 -4.28
C GLU A 33 -3.58 10.82 -5.47
N SER A 34 -2.36 11.28 -5.25
CA SER A 34 -1.47 11.78 -6.30
C SER A 34 -1.20 10.77 -7.42
N TRP A 35 -1.29 9.44 -7.12
CA TRP A 35 -1.17 8.41 -8.13
C TRP A 35 -2.19 8.53 -9.27
N GLN A 36 -3.36 9.07 -9.01
CA GLN A 36 -4.40 9.26 -10.02
C GLN A 36 -3.99 10.26 -11.10
N HIS A 37 -3.11 11.20 -10.74
CA HIS A 37 -2.60 12.26 -11.61
C HIS A 37 -1.27 11.89 -12.27
N GLU A 38 -0.70 10.72 -11.93
CA GLU A 38 0.55 10.28 -12.53
C GLU A 38 0.36 9.91 -14.00
N LYS A 39 1.30 10.35 -14.83
CA LYS A 39 1.27 10.07 -16.26
C LYS A 39 1.43 8.58 -16.55
N PRO A 40 0.75 8.03 -17.58
CA PRO A 40 0.84 6.61 -17.92
C PRO A 40 2.26 6.09 -18.10
N GLU A 41 3.14 6.88 -18.70
CA GLU A 41 4.55 6.57 -18.92
C GLU A 41 5.35 6.42 -17.63
N ASN A 42 4.93 7.10 -16.55
CA ASN A 42 5.56 7.03 -15.25
C ASN A 42 4.99 5.91 -14.35
N ARG A 43 3.95 5.21 -14.80
CA ARG A 43 3.30 4.17 -13.99
C ARG A 43 4.04 2.84 -13.95
N ASN A 44 4.99 2.63 -14.84
CA ASN A 44 5.71 1.38 -14.98
C ASN A 44 6.72 1.19 -13.82
N GLY A 45 6.30 0.47 -12.79
CA GLY A 45 7.12 0.14 -11.61
C GLY A 45 7.16 1.20 -10.52
N TYR A 46 6.62 2.40 -10.76
CA TYR A 46 6.56 3.48 -9.77
C TYR A 46 5.36 3.40 -8.82
N GLU A 47 4.37 2.55 -9.09
CA GLU A 47 3.19 2.39 -8.25
C GLU A 47 3.53 2.06 -6.80
N ARG A 48 4.68 1.41 -6.55
CA ARG A 48 5.11 1.03 -5.20
C ARG A 48 5.39 2.22 -4.29
N TRP A 49 5.86 3.33 -4.85
CA TRP A 49 6.11 4.57 -4.15
C TRP A 49 4.85 5.21 -3.59
N TYR A 50 3.71 4.91 -4.19
CA TYR A 50 2.41 5.44 -3.81
C TYR A 50 1.62 4.49 -2.92
N GLU A 51 2.15 3.30 -2.61
CA GLU A 51 1.54 2.38 -1.67
C GLU A 51 1.65 2.93 -0.25
N LEU A 52 0.52 3.05 0.45
CA LEU A 52 0.47 3.51 1.83
C LEU A 52 -0.48 2.68 2.69
N VAL A 53 -0.18 2.63 3.99
CA VAL A 53 -1.02 1.99 5.02
C VAL A 53 -1.61 3.09 5.90
N PRO A 54 -2.91 3.37 5.81
CA PRO A 54 -3.54 4.39 6.65
C PRO A 54 -3.59 3.94 8.11
N THR A 55 -3.41 4.87 9.03
CA THR A 55 -3.45 4.64 10.47
C THR A 55 -4.67 5.26 11.14
N SER A 56 -5.00 4.83 12.35
CA SER A 56 -6.11 5.41 13.12
C SER A 56 -5.76 6.77 13.71
N CYS A 57 -4.49 7.09 13.89
CA CYS A 57 -4.03 8.40 14.34
C CYS A 57 -4.02 9.48 13.25
N GLY A 58 -4.50 9.15 12.04
CA GLY A 58 -4.66 10.07 10.92
C GLY A 58 -3.45 10.18 10.00
N GLY A 59 -2.31 9.60 10.38
CA GLY A 59 -1.13 9.48 9.53
C GLY A 59 -1.16 8.21 8.67
N PHE A 60 -0.06 7.93 8.03
CA PHE A 60 0.12 6.72 7.22
C PHE A 60 1.55 6.20 7.26
N ILE A 61 1.73 4.93 6.90
CA ILE A 61 3.05 4.34 6.69
C ILE A 61 3.24 4.21 5.18
N GLY A 62 4.36 4.69 4.68
CA GLY A 62 4.76 4.60 3.26
C GLY A 62 6.21 4.19 3.10
N LEU A 63 6.71 4.22 1.87
CA LEU A 63 8.13 3.99 1.54
C LEU A 63 8.89 5.31 1.51
N PHE A 64 10.12 5.32 2.05
CA PHE A 64 11.03 6.44 1.92
C PHE A 64 11.82 6.34 0.60
N GLN A 65 11.71 7.36 -0.24
CA GLN A 65 12.12 7.29 -1.64
C GLN A 65 13.63 7.49 -1.88
N ASP A 66 14.35 8.14 -0.96
CA ASP A 66 15.70 8.62 -1.23
C ASP A 66 16.82 7.67 -0.80
N LYS A 67 16.51 6.41 -0.49
CA LYS A 67 17.49 5.45 0.01
C LYS A 67 17.57 4.18 -0.83
N PRO A 68 18.78 3.66 -1.11
CA PRO A 68 18.95 2.35 -1.74
C PRO A 68 18.50 1.21 -0.82
N THR A 69 18.56 1.41 0.49
CA THR A 69 18.05 0.48 1.50
C THR A 69 16.58 0.75 1.74
N VAL A 70 15.78 -0.31 1.87
CA VAL A 70 14.35 -0.18 2.16
C VAL A 70 14.17 0.47 3.53
N VAL A 71 13.58 1.65 3.54
CA VAL A 71 13.19 2.37 4.76
C VAL A 71 11.72 2.70 4.66
N LEU A 72 10.99 2.46 5.73
CA LEU A 72 9.59 2.84 5.86
C LEU A 72 9.48 4.15 6.65
N GLN A 73 8.42 4.93 6.34
CA GLN A 73 8.13 6.18 7.02
C GLN A 73 6.73 6.12 7.61
N PHE A 74 6.63 6.55 8.87
CA PHE A 74 5.35 6.82 9.50
C PHE A 74 5.18 8.33 9.65
N TYR A 75 4.17 8.89 8.98
CA TYR A 75 3.84 10.30 9.02
C TYR A 75 2.79 10.57 10.10
N THR A 76 3.05 11.57 10.95
CA THR A 76 2.13 12.03 11.99
C THR A 76 1.54 13.38 11.61
N PRO A 77 0.21 13.52 11.48
CA PRO A 77 -0.40 14.81 11.11
C PRO A 77 -0.31 15.83 12.26
N LYS A 78 -0.08 17.09 11.95
CA LYS A 78 0.09 18.20 12.93
C LYS A 78 -1.04 18.31 13.94
N GLN A 79 -2.24 17.96 13.55
CA GLN A 79 -3.41 18.10 14.43
C GLN A 79 -3.60 16.93 15.42
N ARG A 80 -2.69 15.95 15.43
CA ARG A 80 -2.84 14.74 16.25
C ARG A 80 -1.60 14.44 17.08
N ILE A 81 -1.53 15.03 18.26
CA ILE A 81 -0.49 14.80 19.28
C ILE A 81 -0.24 13.31 19.55
N THR A 82 -1.27 12.46 19.44
CA THR A 82 -1.15 11.01 19.64
C THR A 82 -0.16 10.38 18.67
N GLY A 83 -0.15 10.79 17.40
CA GLY A 83 0.79 10.26 16.41
C GLY A 83 2.24 10.56 16.77
N ARG A 84 2.55 11.80 17.19
CA ARG A 84 3.89 12.17 17.66
C ARG A 84 4.31 11.39 18.89
N LYS A 85 3.42 11.26 19.88
CA LYS A 85 3.73 10.48 21.09
C LYS A 85 4.05 9.02 20.77
N LEU A 86 3.32 8.41 19.83
CA LEU A 86 3.59 7.06 19.37
C LEU A 86 4.95 6.98 18.65
N ALA A 87 5.26 7.94 17.77
CA ALA A 87 6.56 7.99 17.09
C ALA A 87 7.72 8.13 18.08
N GLU A 88 7.57 8.96 19.12
CA GLU A 88 8.55 9.14 20.18
C GLU A 88 8.90 7.85 20.96
N GLN A 89 7.94 6.92 21.09
CA GLN A 89 8.16 5.64 21.75
C GLN A 89 9.18 4.75 21.00
N PHE A 90 9.31 4.95 19.71
CA PHE A 90 10.19 4.12 18.87
C PHE A 90 11.59 4.68 18.69
N LYS A 91 11.84 5.95 19.04
CA LYS A 91 13.14 6.61 18.79
C LYS A 91 14.35 5.93 19.44
N SER A 92 14.13 5.17 20.52
CA SER A 92 15.20 4.42 21.21
C SER A 92 15.51 3.06 20.56
N ILE A 93 14.73 2.63 19.60
CA ILE A 93 14.94 1.34 18.92
C ILE A 93 16.09 1.48 17.91
N PRO A 94 17.09 0.59 17.92
CA PRO A 94 18.16 0.62 16.94
C PRO A 94 17.66 0.63 15.49
N GLY A 95 18.22 1.51 14.65
CA GLY A 95 17.82 1.65 13.25
C GLY A 95 16.58 2.53 13.02
N VAL A 96 15.99 3.06 14.08
CA VAL A 96 14.86 4.01 13.99
C VAL A 96 15.39 5.44 14.10
N ARG A 97 14.84 6.34 13.27
CA ARG A 97 15.11 7.78 13.31
C ARG A 97 13.79 8.54 13.35
N LEU A 98 13.72 9.51 14.24
CA LEU A 98 12.59 10.44 14.32
C LEU A 98 13.08 11.82 13.90
N ASP A 99 12.43 12.39 12.91
CA ASP A 99 12.68 13.76 12.44
C ASP A 99 11.48 14.64 12.75
N ASP A 100 11.71 15.94 12.81
CA ASP A 100 10.64 16.93 12.85
C ASP A 100 9.83 16.87 11.57
N GLY A 101 8.53 17.12 11.71
CA GLY A 101 7.61 17.07 10.59
C GLY A 101 7.82 18.23 9.62
N PHE A 102 7.29 18.06 8.44
CA PHE A 102 7.27 19.05 7.38
C PHE A 102 5.90 19.00 6.69
N ASP A 103 5.58 20.07 5.97
CA ASP A 103 4.47 20.13 5.00
C ASP A 103 3.13 19.54 5.52
N GLY A 104 2.74 19.95 6.73
CA GLY A 104 1.49 19.49 7.35
C GLY A 104 1.63 18.31 8.33
N TYR A 105 2.82 17.70 8.41
CA TYR A 105 3.10 16.65 9.37
C TYR A 105 3.83 17.19 10.61
N GLU A 106 3.56 16.58 11.78
CA GLU A 106 4.17 16.95 13.07
C GLU A 106 5.54 16.28 13.23
N ALA A 107 5.65 15.04 12.83
CA ALA A 107 6.88 14.28 12.87
C ALA A 107 6.88 13.17 11.81
N VAL A 108 8.07 12.67 11.47
CA VAL A 108 8.26 11.54 10.57
C VAL A 108 9.18 10.52 11.25
N LEU A 109 8.69 9.30 11.41
CA LEU A 109 9.43 8.18 11.94
C LEU A 109 9.95 7.31 10.80
N TYR A 110 11.26 7.15 10.70
CA TYR A 110 11.91 6.25 9.74
C TYR A 110 12.32 4.97 10.42
N PHE A 111 12.01 3.83 9.83
CA PHE A 111 12.29 2.53 10.42
C PHE A 111 12.47 1.44 9.36
N PRO A 112 13.21 0.35 9.68
CA PRO A 112 13.39 -0.75 8.76
C PRO A 112 12.13 -1.62 8.66
N PRO A 113 11.92 -2.34 7.52
CA PRO A 113 10.73 -3.15 7.28
C PRO A 113 10.45 -4.22 8.33
N GLU A 114 11.47 -4.72 9.00
CA GLU A 114 11.37 -5.73 10.06
C GLU A 114 10.54 -5.25 11.26
N LEU A 115 10.54 -3.94 11.50
CA LEU A 115 9.77 -3.30 12.56
C LEU A 115 8.33 -2.98 12.15
N PHE A 116 7.95 -3.23 10.89
CA PHE A 116 6.65 -2.84 10.35
C PHE A 116 5.47 -3.34 11.19
N GLU A 117 5.44 -4.63 11.54
CA GLU A 117 4.33 -5.21 12.28
C GLU A 117 4.17 -4.59 13.68
N HIS A 118 5.30 -4.28 14.32
CA HIS A 118 5.30 -3.63 15.63
C HIS A 118 4.80 -2.19 15.53
N VAL A 119 5.41 -1.39 14.66
CA VAL A 119 4.99 0.02 14.44
C VAL A 119 3.53 0.08 13.99
N ALA A 120 3.15 -0.71 12.99
CA ALA A 120 1.79 -0.73 12.46
C ALA A 120 0.73 -1.10 13.52
N GLY A 121 1.08 -1.99 14.46
CA GLY A 121 0.23 -2.33 15.60
C GLY A 121 -0.02 -1.13 16.50
N GLU A 122 1.04 -0.45 16.91
CA GLU A 122 0.97 0.66 17.87
C GLU A 122 0.33 1.93 17.28
N VAL A 123 0.64 2.27 16.03
CA VAL A 123 0.03 3.44 15.37
C VAL A 123 -1.40 3.18 14.87
N GLY A 124 -1.94 2.00 15.16
CA GLY A 124 -3.29 1.63 14.77
C GLY A 124 -3.48 1.57 13.25
N ALA A 125 -2.53 0.98 12.55
CA ALA A 125 -2.65 0.75 11.12
C ALA A 125 -3.91 -0.06 10.81
N ARG A 126 -4.57 0.27 9.71
CA ARG A 126 -5.85 -0.38 9.36
C ARG A 126 -5.61 -1.80 8.85
N LYS A 127 -6.21 -2.76 9.52
CA LYS A 127 -6.21 -4.16 9.08
C LYS A 127 -7.12 -4.36 7.88
N ARG A 128 -6.74 -5.28 7.00
CA ARG A 128 -7.61 -5.73 5.92
C ARG A 128 -8.78 -6.51 6.51
N ARG A 129 -10.00 -6.16 6.11
CA ARG A 129 -11.20 -6.90 6.53
C ARG A 129 -11.12 -8.33 5.97
N GLN A 130 -11.12 -9.30 6.86
CA GLN A 130 -11.26 -10.70 6.48
C GLN A 130 -12.74 -11.04 6.45
N LEU A 131 -13.20 -11.52 5.30
CA LEU A 131 -14.57 -12.02 5.17
C LEU A 131 -14.66 -13.41 5.82
N SER A 132 -15.70 -13.64 6.61
CA SER A 132 -15.99 -14.98 7.13
C SER A 132 -16.23 -15.98 5.99
N LYS A 133 -16.09 -17.28 6.28
CA LYS A 133 -16.34 -18.33 5.29
C LYS A 133 -17.77 -18.22 4.73
N ALA A 134 -18.76 -18.07 5.60
CA ALA A 134 -20.16 -17.89 5.19
C ALA A 134 -20.36 -16.67 4.27
N HIS A 135 -19.69 -15.55 4.54
CA HIS A 135 -19.79 -14.37 3.68
C HIS A 135 -19.13 -14.58 2.31
N LYS A 136 -18.01 -15.31 2.26
CA LYS A 136 -17.36 -15.67 0.98
C LYS A 136 -18.25 -16.59 0.14
N GLU A 137 -18.88 -17.57 0.78
CA GLU A 137 -19.82 -18.50 0.15
C GLU A 137 -21.06 -17.76 -0.37
N ALA A 138 -21.65 -16.87 0.42
CA ALA A 138 -22.77 -16.05 -0.02
C ALA A 138 -22.42 -15.16 -1.23
N LEU A 139 -21.24 -14.57 -1.25
CA LEU A 139 -20.73 -13.79 -2.38
C LEU A 139 -20.50 -14.67 -3.62
N ALA A 140 -20.01 -15.90 -3.44
CA ALA A 140 -19.82 -16.84 -4.54
C ALA A 140 -21.17 -17.24 -5.17
N GLN A 141 -22.14 -17.62 -4.34
CA GLN A 141 -23.50 -17.95 -4.79
C GLN A 141 -24.19 -16.75 -5.47
N GLY A 142 -24.00 -15.53 -4.95
CA GLY A 142 -24.53 -14.31 -5.57
C GLY A 142 -23.95 -14.06 -6.97
N ARG A 143 -22.65 -14.33 -7.17
CA ARG A 143 -22.01 -14.21 -8.49
C ARG A 143 -22.51 -15.27 -9.47
N GLU A 144 -22.64 -16.50 -9.02
CA GLU A 144 -23.17 -17.61 -9.82
C GLU A 144 -24.61 -17.31 -10.27
N LYS A 145 -25.49 -16.88 -9.35
CA LYS A 145 -26.86 -16.47 -9.67
C LYS A 145 -26.91 -15.28 -10.64
N ALA A 146 -25.94 -14.37 -10.59
CA ALA A 146 -25.84 -13.25 -11.52
C ALA A 146 -25.19 -13.61 -12.86
N GLY A 147 -24.79 -14.87 -13.08
CA GLY A 147 -24.07 -15.29 -14.29
C GLY A 147 -22.71 -14.63 -14.46
N LEU A 148 -22.09 -14.20 -13.35
CA LEU A 148 -20.81 -13.52 -13.38
C LEU A 148 -19.66 -14.52 -13.21
N VAL A 149 -18.81 -14.62 -14.22
CA VAL A 149 -17.58 -15.43 -14.20
C VAL A 149 -16.35 -14.54 -14.27
N ARG A 150 -15.20 -15.06 -13.84
CA ARG A 150 -13.93 -14.35 -14.03
C ARG A 150 -13.35 -14.75 -15.37
N ASP A 151 -12.94 -13.76 -16.15
CA ASP A 151 -12.15 -13.98 -17.35
C ASP A 151 -10.68 -14.34 -17.01
N GLU A 152 -9.88 -14.62 -18.01
CA GLU A 152 -8.46 -14.96 -17.89
C GLU A 152 -7.63 -13.82 -17.24
N THR A 153 -8.11 -12.58 -17.32
CA THR A 153 -7.46 -11.41 -16.70
C THR A 153 -7.91 -11.19 -15.25
N GLY A 154 -8.84 -12.01 -14.75
CA GLY A 154 -9.40 -11.92 -13.40
C GLY A 154 -10.50 -10.88 -13.24
N ARG A 155 -11.00 -10.28 -14.34
CA ARG A 155 -12.15 -9.38 -14.33
C ARG A 155 -13.45 -10.16 -14.26
N MET A 156 -14.48 -9.54 -13.66
CA MET A 156 -15.83 -10.10 -13.63
C MET A 156 -16.53 -9.75 -14.94
N VAL A 157 -16.95 -10.78 -15.68
CA VAL A 157 -17.72 -10.66 -16.93
C VAL A 157 -18.96 -11.51 -16.84
N HIS A 158 -20.00 -11.15 -17.60
CA HIS A 158 -21.17 -12.02 -17.72
C HIS A 158 -20.82 -13.27 -18.54
N SER A 159 -21.23 -14.43 -18.07
CA SER A 159 -21.13 -15.68 -18.82
C SER A 159 -21.95 -15.56 -20.09
N GLN A 160 -21.32 -15.59 -21.26
CA GLN A 160 -21.99 -15.64 -22.55
C GLN A 160 -22.49 -17.07 -22.88
N ALA A 161 -23.11 -17.73 -21.92
CA ALA A 161 -23.71 -19.04 -22.16
C ALA A 161 -25.20 -18.89 -22.03
N GLN A 162 -25.86 -18.69 -23.15
CA GLN A 162 -27.20 -19.19 -23.47
C GLN A 162 -27.95 -18.27 -24.48
N ASP A 163 -27.47 -18.26 -25.71
CA ASP A 163 -28.32 -17.86 -26.84
C ASP A 163 -28.03 -18.74 -28.05
N VAL A 164 -27.95 -20.06 -27.87
CA VAL A 164 -27.95 -21.02 -28.97
C VAL A 164 -28.87 -22.19 -28.60
N ALA A 165 -30.12 -21.93 -28.42
CA ALA A 165 -31.13 -22.97 -28.48
C ALA A 165 -32.53 -22.35 -28.63
N GLN A 166 -32.80 -21.75 -29.81
CA GLN A 166 -34.15 -21.64 -30.38
C GLN A 166 -34.00 -21.21 -31.85
N ILE A 167 -33.70 -22.14 -32.72
CA ILE A 167 -34.17 -22.19 -34.10
C ILE A 167 -34.70 -23.58 -34.37
#